data_927e56b46de46a983bb2ded629b1c7f2
#
_entry.id   927e56b46de46a983bb2ded629b1c7f2
#
_cell.length_a   1.000
_cell.length_b   1.000
_cell.length_c   1.000
_cell.angle_alpha   90.00
_cell.angle_beta   90.00
_cell.angle_gamma   90.00
#
_symmetry.space_group_name_H-M   'P 1'
#
loop_
_entity.id
_entity.type
_entity.pdbx_description
1 polymer ?
#
loop_
_entity_poly.entity_id
_entity_poly.type
_entity_poly.pdbx_seq_one_letter_code
_entity_poly.pdbx_strand_id
1 'polypeptide(L)'
;MQVSIFKIGYFNGWLVAIYIILVGVFLFGILRPRRKVEWKSAGVAQAWVMALYAEMYGVPLTAYFVMTWFGRTQADAENHFNGHLWPIVLSIPDAYLRQTQVWFTLVGQLLILLGGLLAVLGWREIHRAVASNSMAQSGLYRFVRHPQYTGFYLFLIGSVINWPTALTLLTLPALCWVYRRLAIAEEEEALEIFGDDYQRYMQRTGRFLPRLFG
;
A
#
# COMPACT_ATOMS: atom_id res chain seq x y z
N MET A 1 20.35 -3.01 -30.96
CA MET A 1 20.53 -1.80 -30.12
C MET A 1 20.39 -2.24 -28.67
N GLN A 2 21.46 -2.37 -27.93
CA GLN A 2 21.38 -2.76 -26.50
C GLN A 2 20.85 -1.54 -25.71
N VAL A 3 19.63 -1.63 -25.28
CA VAL A 3 19.06 -0.61 -24.39
C VAL A 3 19.68 -0.82 -23.00
N SER A 4 20.49 0.13 -22.55
CA SER A 4 21.05 0.07 -21.21
C SER A 4 19.97 0.44 -20.20
N ILE A 5 19.45 -0.52 -19.45
CA ILE A 5 18.49 -0.34 -18.35
C ILE A 5 18.91 0.79 -17.39
N PHE A 6 20.24 0.98 -17.23
CA PHE A 6 20.82 1.99 -16.34
C PHE A 6 20.74 3.44 -16.86
N LYS A 7 20.30 3.65 -18.11
CA LYS A 7 20.08 5.00 -18.68
C LYS A 7 18.62 5.42 -18.64
N ILE A 8 17.70 4.53 -18.30
CA ILE A 8 16.27 4.82 -18.23
C ILE A 8 15.95 5.24 -16.79
N GLY A 9 15.55 6.47 -16.60
CA GLY A 9 15.14 7.00 -15.30
C GLY A 9 16.26 7.66 -14.50
N TYR A 10 15.85 8.24 -13.39
CA TYR A 10 16.73 8.93 -12.43
C TYR A 10 17.48 7.93 -11.54
N PHE A 11 18.31 7.05 -12.13
CA PHE A 11 19.07 6.07 -11.36
C PHE A 11 20.06 6.78 -10.42
N ASN A 12 19.63 6.94 -9.20
CA ASN A 12 20.42 7.50 -8.12
C ASN A 12 20.41 6.52 -6.95
N GLY A 13 21.24 5.47 -7.04
CA GLY A 13 21.25 4.35 -6.09
C GLY A 13 21.41 4.76 -4.63
N TRP A 14 22.10 5.87 -4.35
CA TRP A 14 22.25 6.39 -2.99
C TRP A 14 20.94 7.06 -2.48
N LEU A 15 20.17 7.73 -3.36
CA LEU A 15 18.85 8.24 -3.00
C LEU A 15 17.88 7.09 -2.67
N VAL A 16 17.89 6.03 -3.47
CA VAL A 16 17.10 4.81 -3.17
C VAL A 16 17.48 4.26 -1.79
N ALA A 17 18.77 4.16 -1.49
CA ALA A 17 19.23 3.69 -0.18
C ALA A 17 18.74 4.61 0.97
N ILE A 18 18.81 5.93 0.81
CA ILE A 18 18.30 6.88 1.80
C ILE A 18 16.78 6.72 1.98
N TYR A 19 16.00 6.62 0.91
CA TYR A 19 14.54 6.43 1.00
C TYR A 19 14.20 5.11 1.68
N ILE A 20 14.88 4.02 1.35
CA ILE A 20 14.72 2.72 2.01
C ILE A 20 14.98 2.84 3.52
N ILE A 21 16.07 3.51 3.91
CA ILE A 21 16.42 3.74 5.31
C ILE A 21 15.36 4.60 6.00
N LEU A 22 14.96 5.73 5.39
CA LEU A 22 13.95 6.63 5.95
C LEU A 22 12.60 5.95 6.13
N VAL A 23 12.16 5.20 5.11
CA VAL A 23 10.92 4.40 5.19
C VAL A 23 11.04 3.30 6.24
N GLY A 24 12.19 2.64 6.31
CA GLY A 24 12.47 1.64 7.35
C GLY A 24 12.38 2.26 8.75
N VAL A 25 13.08 3.35 8.99
CA VAL A 25 13.04 4.08 10.27
C VAL A 25 11.63 4.56 10.60
N PHE A 26 10.90 5.11 9.62
CA PHE A 26 9.52 5.55 9.78
C PHE A 26 8.61 4.39 10.18
N LEU A 27 8.63 3.29 9.44
CA LEU A 27 7.78 2.13 9.71
C LEU A 27 8.14 1.46 11.05
N PHE A 28 9.42 1.20 11.31
CA PHE A 28 9.83 0.59 12.58
C PHE A 28 9.82 1.55 13.78
N GLY A 29 10.08 2.85 13.55
CA GLY A 29 10.05 3.86 14.60
C GLY A 29 8.64 4.19 15.10
N ILE A 30 7.68 4.28 14.17
CA ILE A 30 6.27 4.59 14.49
C ILE A 30 5.49 3.34 14.83
N LEU A 31 5.72 2.25 14.06
CA LEU A 31 5.02 0.99 14.21
C LEU A 31 5.85 0.03 15.08
N ARG A 32 6.09 0.33 16.35
CA ARG A 32 6.78 -0.61 17.26
C ARG A 32 5.88 -1.83 17.50
N PRO A 33 6.06 -2.94 16.75
CA PRO A 33 5.21 -4.11 16.89
C PRO A 33 5.49 -4.83 18.20
N ARG A 34 4.43 -5.17 18.94
CA ARG A 34 4.53 -5.91 20.18
C ARG A 34 4.24 -7.41 20.03
N ARG A 35 3.55 -7.81 18.95
CA ARG A 35 3.16 -9.19 18.65
C ARG A 35 3.79 -9.69 17.34
N LYS A 36 3.95 -11.02 17.19
CA LYS A 36 4.51 -11.64 15.97
C LYS A 36 3.72 -11.30 14.69
N VAL A 37 2.39 -11.18 14.79
CA VAL A 37 1.51 -10.84 13.66
C VAL A 37 1.76 -9.41 13.19
N GLU A 38 1.94 -8.47 14.12
CA GLU A 38 2.27 -7.07 13.83
C GLU A 38 3.60 -6.94 13.09
N TRP A 39 4.62 -7.73 13.47
CA TRP A 39 5.90 -7.78 12.74
C TRP A 39 5.75 -8.23 11.29
N LYS A 40 4.86 -9.20 11.03
CA LYS A 40 4.58 -9.68 9.67
C LYS A 40 3.90 -8.59 8.85
N SER A 41 2.90 -7.89 9.40
CA SER A 41 2.19 -6.82 8.68
C SER A 41 3.09 -5.63 8.37
N ALA A 42 3.91 -5.20 9.33
CA ALA A 42 4.89 -4.14 9.13
C ALA A 42 5.95 -4.53 8.09
N GLY A 43 6.46 -5.75 8.15
CA GLY A 43 7.44 -6.27 7.18
C GLY A 43 6.90 -6.33 5.76
N VAL A 44 5.64 -6.73 5.59
CA VAL A 44 4.97 -6.77 4.26
C VAL A 44 4.80 -5.35 3.71
N ALA A 45 4.33 -4.39 4.53
CA ALA A 45 4.20 -3.00 4.11
C ALA A 45 5.55 -2.39 3.73
N GLN A 46 6.59 -2.67 4.51
CA GLN A 46 7.94 -2.20 4.22
C GLN A 46 8.48 -2.78 2.92
N ALA A 47 8.33 -4.10 2.69
CA ALA A 47 8.76 -4.74 1.45
C ALA A 47 8.05 -4.14 0.22
N TRP A 48 6.75 -3.85 0.33
CA TRP A 48 6.01 -3.16 -0.72
C TRP A 48 6.60 -1.78 -1.04
N VAL A 49 6.79 -0.94 -0.03
CA VAL A 49 7.34 0.41 -0.22
C VAL A 49 8.74 0.34 -0.80
N MET A 50 9.58 -0.59 -0.33
CA MET A 50 10.92 -0.80 -0.89
C MET A 50 10.87 -1.21 -2.36
N ALA A 51 9.97 -2.14 -2.74
CA ALA A 51 9.80 -2.57 -4.12
C ALA A 51 9.32 -1.41 -5.01
N LEU A 52 8.37 -0.60 -4.52
CA LEU A 52 7.87 0.58 -5.24
C LEU A 52 8.99 1.60 -5.49
N TYR A 53 9.79 1.92 -4.47
CA TYR A 53 10.89 2.86 -4.62
C TYR A 53 12.02 2.31 -5.50
N ALA A 54 12.30 1.01 -5.42
CA ALA A 54 13.27 0.37 -6.30
C ALA A 54 12.85 0.46 -7.78
N GLU A 55 11.55 0.28 -8.05
CA GLU A 55 11.00 0.45 -9.41
C GLU A 55 11.06 1.91 -9.87
N MET A 56 10.73 2.87 -8.99
CA MET A 56 10.70 4.29 -9.36
C MET A 56 12.09 4.89 -9.58
N TYR A 57 13.05 4.56 -8.73
CA TYR A 57 14.35 5.23 -8.66
C TYR A 57 15.55 4.33 -8.93
N GLY A 58 15.35 3.01 -8.90
CA GLY A 58 16.40 2.02 -9.11
C GLY A 58 16.36 1.41 -10.50
N VAL A 59 15.65 0.30 -10.64
CA VAL A 59 15.55 -0.45 -11.89
C VAL A 59 14.13 -0.33 -12.45
N PRO A 60 13.89 0.47 -13.48
CA PRO A 60 12.56 0.69 -14.04
C PRO A 60 12.10 -0.51 -14.89
N LEU A 61 11.80 -1.62 -14.22
CA LEU A 61 11.39 -2.88 -14.86
C LEU A 61 10.14 -2.70 -15.73
N THR A 62 9.19 -1.88 -15.25
CA THR A 62 7.95 -1.61 -15.99
C THR A 62 8.24 -0.90 -17.31
N ALA A 63 9.12 0.12 -17.31
CA ALA A 63 9.53 0.79 -18.53
C ALA A 63 10.21 -0.18 -19.49
N TYR A 64 11.09 -1.04 -18.99
CA TYR A 64 11.73 -2.09 -19.77
C TYR A 64 10.73 -3.06 -20.41
N PHE A 65 9.74 -3.55 -19.66
CA PHE A 65 8.70 -4.44 -20.17
C PHE A 65 7.83 -3.76 -21.22
N VAL A 66 7.44 -2.50 -21.00
CA VAL A 66 6.65 -1.72 -21.96
C VAL A 66 7.41 -1.56 -23.28
N MET A 67 8.69 -1.25 -23.23
CA MET A 67 9.52 -1.14 -24.42
C MET A 67 9.66 -2.47 -25.15
N THR A 68 9.88 -3.57 -24.41
CA THR A 68 10.15 -4.89 -25.01
C THR A 68 8.88 -5.53 -25.58
N TRP A 69 7.76 -5.48 -24.85
CA TRP A 69 6.54 -6.18 -25.24
C TRP A 69 5.57 -5.36 -26.07
N PHE A 70 5.54 -4.04 -25.88
CA PHE A 70 4.65 -3.16 -26.62
C PHE A 70 5.36 -2.39 -27.74
N GLY A 71 6.64 -2.69 -28.02
CA GLY A 71 7.41 -2.09 -29.09
C GLY A 71 7.59 -0.57 -28.99
N ARG A 72 7.47 -0.02 -27.77
CA ARG A 72 7.64 1.41 -27.51
C ARG A 72 9.11 1.79 -27.52
N THR A 73 9.43 3.00 -27.97
CA THR A 73 10.81 3.50 -27.97
C THR A 73 11.22 3.98 -26.58
N GLN A 74 12.52 4.13 -26.34
CA GLN A 74 13.02 4.74 -25.11
C GLN A 74 12.51 6.16 -24.93
N ALA A 75 12.41 6.94 -26.03
CA ALA A 75 11.85 8.29 -26.00
C ALA A 75 10.37 8.30 -25.57
N ASP A 76 9.58 7.30 -26.00
CA ASP A 76 8.19 7.15 -25.57
C ASP A 76 8.12 6.85 -24.07
N ALA A 77 9.01 5.97 -23.57
CA ALA A 77 9.05 5.63 -22.14
C ALA A 77 9.48 6.82 -21.27
N GLU A 78 10.42 7.63 -21.74
CA GLU A 78 10.91 8.81 -21.01
C GLU A 78 9.92 9.99 -21.06
N ASN A 79 9.31 10.24 -22.23
CA ASN A 79 8.48 11.42 -22.45
C ASN A 79 7.01 11.23 -22.06
N HIS A 80 6.46 10.02 -22.21
CA HIS A 80 5.03 9.79 -22.07
C HIS A 80 4.65 8.93 -20.89
N PHE A 81 5.52 8.03 -20.46
CA PHE A 81 5.11 7.00 -19.51
C PHE A 81 5.87 7.03 -18.18
N ASN A 82 7.13 7.49 -18.14
CA ASN A 82 7.95 7.45 -16.90
C ASN A 82 7.67 6.21 -16.01
N GLY A 83 7.37 5.05 -16.62
CA GLY A 83 6.93 3.84 -15.94
C GLY A 83 5.44 3.76 -15.61
N HIS A 84 4.61 4.76 -15.95
CA HIS A 84 3.17 4.71 -15.72
C HIS A 84 2.46 3.84 -16.76
N LEU A 85 1.63 2.89 -16.32
CA LEU A 85 0.87 2.00 -17.19
C LEU A 85 -0.51 2.56 -17.61
N TRP A 86 -1.07 3.55 -16.90
CA TRP A 86 -2.43 4.03 -17.16
C TRP A 86 -2.63 4.52 -18.62
N PRO A 87 -1.71 5.27 -19.23
CA PRO A 87 -1.88 5.70 -20.62
C PRO A 87 -2.04 4.53 -21.58
N ILE A 88 -1.32 3.43 -21.33
CA ILE A 88 -1.36 2.23 -22.17
C ILE A 88 -2.63 1.43 -21.90
N VAL A 89 -2.91 1.12 -20.64
CA VAL A 89 -4.03 0.26 -20.23
C VAL A 89 -5.38 0.89 -20.61
N LEU A 90 -5.50 2.22 -20.47
CA LEU A 90 -6.73 2.95 -20.75
C LEU A 90 -6.79 3.55 -22.16
N SER A 91 -5.74 3.31 -22.99
CA SER A 91 -5.64 3.86 -24.34
C SER A 91 -5.92 5.37 -24.41
N ILE A 92 -5.34 6.12 -23.45
CA ILE A 92 -5.59 7.55 -23.31
C ILE A 92 -4.93 8.30 -24.47
N PRO A 93 -5.67 9.13 -25.24
CA PRO A 93 -5.09 9.95 -26.30
C PRO A 93 -4.06 10.94 -25.76
N ASP A 94 -3.00 11.20 -26.50
CA ASP A 94 -1.88 12.08 -26.10
C ASP A 94 -2.34 13.47 -25.64
N ALA A 95 -3.39 14.01 -26.27
CA ALA A 95 -3.97 15.31 -25.91
C ALA A 95 -4.47 15.37 -24.45
N TYR A 96 -4.84 14.24 -23.86
CA TYR A 96 -5.40 14.18 -22.51
C TYR A 96 -4.43 13.59 -21.46
N LEU A 97 -3.26 13.12 -21.87
CA LEU A 97 -2.31 12.44 -20.98
C LEU A 97 -1.97 13.27 -19.75
N ARG A 98 -1.58 14.52 -19.96
CA ARG A 98 -1.16 15.41 -18.86
C ARG A 98 -2.28 15.67 -17.85
N GLN A 99 -3.49 15.95 -18.33
CA GLN A 99 -4.63 16.22 -17.47
C GLN A 99 -5.02 14.98 -16.69
N THR A 100 -5.08 13.83 -17.36
CA THR A 100 -5.43 12.54 -16.73
C THR A 100 -4.39 12.15 -15.68
N GLN A 101 -3.11 12.34 -15.96
CA GLN A 101 -2.04 12.07 -15.00
C GLN A 101 -2.15 12.93 -13.74
N VAL A 102 -2.49 14.20 -13.88
CA VAL A 102 -2.72 15.09 -12.71
C VAL A 102 -3.83 14.54 -11.83
N TRP A 103 -4.97 14.12 -12.40
CA TRP A 103 -6.06 13.56 -11.62
C TRP A 103 -5.70 12.24 -10.94
N PHE A 104 -5.03 11.32 -11.62
CA PHE A 104 -4.55 10.08 -11.00
C PHE A 104 -3.57 10.35 -9.86
N THR A 105 -2.66 11.31 -10.06
CA THR A 105 -1.73 11.70 -9.00
C THR A 105 -2.45 12.28 -7.80
N LEU A 106 -3.37 13.23 -7.99
CA LEU A 106 -4.13 13.85 -6.89
C LEU A 106 -4.97 12.81 -6.11
N VAL A 107 -5.72 12.00 -6.81
CA VAL A 107 -6.56 10.94 -6.20
C VAL A 107 -5.67 9.92 -5.49
N GLY A 108 -4.61 9.46 -6.15
CA GLY A 108 -3.68 8.49 -5.57
C GLY A 108 -3.01 9.03 -4.30
N GLN A 109 -2.51 10.27 -4.33
CA GLN A 109 -1.90 10.90 -3.15
C GLN A 109 -2.90 11.09 -2.01
N LEU A 110 -4.12 11.50 -2.31
CA LEU A 110 -5.18 11.61 -1.30
C LEU A 110 -5.43 10.26 -0.61
N LEU A 111 -5.56 9.19 -1.38
CA LEU A 111 -5.75 7.84 -0.83
C LEU A 111 -4.54 7.37 -0.02
N ILE A 112 -3.32 7.67 -0.46
CA ILE A 112 -2.08 7.35 0.28
C ILE A 112 -2.08 8.07 1.65
N LEU A 113 -2.39 9.36 1.66
CA LEU A 113 -2.42 10.17 2.89
C LEU A 113 -3.51 9.69 3.85
N LEU A 114 -4.74 9.47 3.35
CA LEU A 114 -5.85 8.96 4.15
C LEU A 114 -5.55 7.55 4.67
N GLY A 115 -5.00 6.69 3.82
CA GLY A 115 -4.59 5.34 4.20
C GLY A 115 -3.51 5.34 5.29
N GLY A 116 -2.48 6.16 5.13
CA GLY A 116 -1.44 6.33 6.13
C GLY A 116 -1.98 6.85 7.46
N LEU A 117 -2.85 7.85 7.43
CA LEU A 117 -3.50 8.41 8.61
C LEU A 117 -4.33 7.34 9.34
N LEU A 118 -5.19 6.62 8.63
CA LEU A 118 -6.00 5.54 9.20
C LEU A 118 -5.14 4.43 9.80
N ALA A 119 -4.07 4.03 9.12
CA ALA A 119 -3.15 3.02 9.63
C ALA A 119 -2.50 3.47 10.94
N VAL A 120 -1.98 4.71 11.01
CA VAL A 120 -1.35 5.26 12.21
C VAL A 120 -2.35 5.41 13.36
N LEU A 121 -3.53 5.95 13.10
CA LEU A 121 -4.56 6.12 14.13
C LEU A 121 -5.06 4.77 14.64
N GLY A 122 -5.38 3.82 13.75
CA GLY A 122 -5.76 2.47 14.13
C GLY A 122 -4.69 1.76 14.96
N TRP A 123 -3.42 1.91 14.57
CA TRP A 123 -2.30 1.34 15.32
C TRP A 123 -2.16 1.94 16.73
N ARG A 124 -2.33 3.25 16.85
CA ARG A 124 -2.31 3.92 18.17
C ARG A 124 -3.43 3.44 19.07
N GLU A 125 -4.63 3.23 18.55
CA GLU A 125 -5.79 2.75 19.30
C GLU A 125 -5.58 1.31 19.77
N ILE A 126 -5.14 0.40 18.90
CA ILE A 126 -4.87 -0.99 19.31
C ILE A 126 -3.76 -1.08 20.36
N HIS A 127 -2.70 -0.26 20.23
CA HIS A 127 -1.64 -0.24 21.24
C HIS A 127 -2.12 0.23 22.62
N ARG A 128 -3.04 1.20 22.67
CA ARG A 128 -3.65 1.64 23.93
C ARG A 128 -4.51 0.53 24.55
N ALA A 129 -5.33 -0.14 23.75
CA ALA A 129 -6.17 -1.23 24.21
C ALA A 129 -5.31 -2.40 24.74
N VAL A 130 -4.26 -2.80 24.03
CA VAL A 130 -3.31 -3.83 24.48
C VAL A 130 -2.62 -3.44 25.80
N ALA A 131 -2.23 -2.17 25.93
CA ALA A 131 -1.57 -1.68 27.15
C ALA A 131 -2.50 -1.72 28.39
N SER A 132 -3.82 -1.59 28.17
CA SER A 132 -4.84 -1.66 29.24
C SER A 132 -5.50 -3.04 29.37
N ASN A 133 -4.98 -4.08 28.70
CA ASN A 133 -5.58 -5.42 28.64
C ASN A 133 -7.07 -5.39 28.28
N SER A 134 -7.48 -4.49 27.39
CA SER A 134 -8.86 -4.30 26.97
C SER A 134 -9.02 -4.54 25.48
N MET A 135 -10.25 -4.82 25.06
CA MET A 135 -10.61 -4.95 23.67
C MET A 135 -10.73 -3.55 23.03
N ALA A 136 -10.12 -3.36 21.85
CA ALA A 136 -10.28 -2.14 21.07
C ALA A 136 -11.67 -2.09 20.44
N GLN A 137 -12.54 -1.16 20.92
CA GLN A 137 -13.90 -0.97 20.42
C GLN A 137 -14.27 0.50 20.24
N SER A 138 -13.38 1.41 20.63
CA SER A 138 -13.57 2.86 20.56
C SER A 138 -12.97 3.46 19.31
N GLY A 139 -13.21 4.73 19.06
CA GLY A 139 -12.63 5.47 17.95
C GLY A 139 -12.93 4.84 16.60
N LEU A 140 -11.89 4.54 15.83
CA LEU A 140 -12.01 3.90 14.51
C LEU A 140 -12.52 2.46 14.59
N TYR A 141 -12.23 1.75 15.69
CA TYR A 141 -12.69 0.38 15.92
C TYR A 141 -14.20 0.27 16.14
N ARG A 142 -14.90 1.38 16.39
CA ARG A 142 -16.36 1.40 16.41
C ARG A 142 -16.96 1.16 15.02
N PHE A 143 -16.27 1.51 13.96
CA PHE A 143 -16.75 1.41 12.58
C PHE A 143 -16.28 0.13 11.88
N VAL A 144 -15.00 -0.21 12.07
CA VAL A 144 -14.37 -1.38 11.45
C VAL A 144 -13.45 -2.07 12.44
N ARG A 145 -13.31 -3.40 12.33
CA ARG A 145 -12.46 -4.19 13.25
C ARG A 145 -10.96 -4.03 13.00
N HIS A 146 -10.57 -3.67 11.78
CA HIS A 146 -9.16 -3.54 11.39
C HIS A 146 -8.91 -2.22 10.64
N PRO A 147 -9.06 -1.06 11.31
CA PRO A 147 -8.86 0.25 10.67
C PRO A 147 -7.44 0.42 10.14
N GLN A 148 -6.42 -0.18 10.80
CA GLN A 148 -5.04 -0.19 10.33
C GLN A 148 -4.90 -0.92 8.97
N TYR A 149 -5.59 -2.05 8.77
CA TYR A 149 -5.57 -2.76 7.50
C TYR A 149 -6.41 -2.08 6.42
N THR A 150 -7.53 -1.45 6.80
CA THR A 150 -8.26 -0.56 5.90
C THR A 150 -7.36 0.56 5.40
N GLY A 151 -6.56 1.15 6.30
CA GLY A 151 -5.56 2.14 5.94
C GLY A 151 -4.52 1.59 4.97
N PHE A 152 -4.00 0.38 5.19
CA PHE A 152 -3.07 -0.25 4.26
C PHE A 152 -3.69 -0.53 2.89
N TYR A 153 -4.94 -0.99 2.82
CA TYR A 153 -5.62 -1.16 1.53
C TYR A 153 -5.75 0.15 0.76
N LEU A 154 -6.16 1.23 1.43
CA LEU A 154 -6.23 2.56 0.80
C LEU A 154 -4.86 3.04 0.33
N PHE A 155 -3.82 2.84 1.14
CA PHE A 155 -2.45 3.17 0.79
C PHE A 155 -1.97 2.39 -0.45
N LEU A 156 -2.21 1.08 -0.51
CA LEU A 156 -1.83 0.23 -1.64
C LEU A 156 -2.58 0.63 -2.92
N ILE A 157 -3.89 0.81 -2.83
CA ILE A 157 -4.72 1.24 -3.96
C ILE A 157 -4.30 2.64 -4.44
N GLY A 158 -4.10 3.57 -3.51
CA GLY A 158 -3.61 4.91 -3.82
C GLY A 158 -2.24 4.90 -4.49
N SER A 159 -1.33 4.03 -4.05
CA SER A 159 -0.02 3.87 -4.67
C SER A 159 -0.12 3.36 -6.11
N VAL A 160 -0.99 2.39 -6.37
CA VAL A 160 -1.23 1.86 -7.71
C VAL A 160 -1.91 2.91 -8.62
N ILE A 161 -2.84 3.70 -8.09
CA ILE A 161 -3.46 4.78 -8.84
C ILE A 161 -2.45 5.87 -9.16
N ASN A 162 -1.63 6.26 -8.18
CA ASN A 162 -0.63 7.30 -8.34
C ASN A 162 0.51 6.87 -9.26
N TRP A 163 1.00 5.64 -9.11
CA TRP A 163 2.12 5.11 -9.87
C TRP A 163 1.94 3.63 -10.22
N PRO A 164 1.13 3.33 -11.26
CA PRO A 164 0.87 1.96 -11.69
C PRO A 164 2.08 1.38 -12.42
N THR A 165 2.74 0.43 -11.78
CA THR A 165 3.79 -0.37 -12.43
C THR A 165 3.32 -1.81 -12.59
N ALA A 166 3.98 -2.58 -13.45
CA ALA A 166 3.67 -4.00 -13.60
C ALA A 166 3.85 -4.73 -12.26
N LEU A 167 4.88 -4.40 -11.51
CA LEU A 167 5.17 -4.99 -10.20
C LEU A 167 4.06 -4.67 -9.19
N THR A 168 3.62 -3.41 -9.09
CA THR A 168 2.57 -3.00 -8.15
C THR A 168 1.23 -3.64 -8.48
N LEU A 169 0.87 -3.74 -9.78
CA LEU A 169 -0.36 -4.38 -10.22
C LEU A 169 -0.36 -5.89 -9.94
N LEU A 170 0.75 -6.59 -10.20
CA LEU A 170 0.86 -8.03 -9.96
C LEU A 170 0.88 -8.39 -8.47
N THR A 171 1.51 -7.56 -7.65
CA THR A 171 1.66 -7.83 -6.21
C THR A 171 0.47 -7.37 -5.38
N LEU A 172 -0.34 -6.42 -5.85
CA LEU A 172 -1.51 -5.90 -5.12
C LEU A 172 -2.48 -7.01 -4.65
N PRO A 173 -2.92 -7.95 -5.50
CA PRO A 173 -3.82 -9.03 -5.05
C PRO A 173 -3.20 -9.91 -3.97
N ALA A 174 -1.91 -10.23 -4.10
CA ALA A 174 -1.19 -11.02 -3.11
C ALA A 174 -1.11 -10.32 -1.76
N LEU A 175 -0.83 -9.00 -1.75
CA LEU A 175 -0.80 -8.20 -0.53
C LEU A 175 -2.18 -8.07 0.11
N CYS A 176 -3.23 -7.86 -0.68
CA CYS A 176 -4.60 -7.86 -0.19
C CYS A 176 -4.97 -9.19 0.48
N TRP A 177 -4.56 -10.31 -0.12
CA TRP A 177 -4.75 -11.63 0.46
C TRP A 177 -3.98 -11.82 1.77
N VAL A 178 -2.71 -11.39 1.83
CA VAL A 178 -1.89 -11.46 3.05
C VAL A 178 -2.54 -10.68 4.19
N TYR A 179 -2.92 -9.41 3.97
CA TYR A 179 -3.58 -8.61 5.02
C TYR A 179 -4.91 -9.18 5.47
N ARG A 180 -5.68 -9.78 4.54
CA ARG A 180 -6.90 -10.48 4.90
C ARG A 180 -6.61 -11.70 5.81
N ARG A 181 -5.57 -12.48 5.50
CA ARG A 181 -5.14 -13.62 6.32
C ARG A 181 -4.66 -13.21 7.70
N LEU A 182 -3.90 -12.10 7.79
CA LEU A 182 -3.46 -11.55 9.06
C LEU A 182 -4.64 -11.09 9.92
N ALA A 183 -5.62 -10.39 9.32
CA ALA A 183 -6.82 -9.98 10.03
C ALA A 183 -7.64 -11.17 10.57
N ILE A 184 -7.75 -12.26 9.80
CA ILE A 184 -8.44 -13.47 10.26
C ILE A 184 -7.71 -14.08 11.46
N ALA A 185 -6.38 -14.20 11.40
CA ALA A 185 -5.60 -14.76 12.51
C ALA A 185 -5.70 -13.90 13.79
N GLU A 186 -5.77 -12.56 13.65
CA GLU A 186 -6.00 -11.67 14.79
C GLU A 186 -7.41 -11.81 15.36
N GLU A 187 -8.43 -12.05 14.53
CA GLU A 187 -9.80 -12.29 14.99
C GLU A 187 -9.91 -13.62 15.74
N GLU A 188 -9.23 -14.67 15.26
CA GLU A 188 -9.17 -15.97 15.96
C GLU A 188 -8.51 -15.82 17.35
N GLU A 189 -7.37 -15.13 17.43
CA GLU A 189 -6.71 -14.85 18.72
C GLU A 189 -7.61 -14.01 19.66
N ALA A 190 -8.31 -13.02 19.10
CA ALA A 190 -9.22 -12.18 19.89
C ALA A 190 -10.45 -12.96 20.42
N LEU A 191 -10.96 -13.92 19.64
CA LEU A 191 -12.02 -14.82 20.09
C LEU A 191 -11.57 -15.74 21.23
N GLU A 192 -10.33 -16.23 21.20
CA GLU A 192 -9.75 -17.03 22.29
C GLU A 192 -9.62 -16.21 23.59
N ILE A 193 -9.26 -14.92 23.47
CA ILE A 193 -9.02 -14.06 24.64
C ILE A 193 -10.33 -13.48 25.22
N PHE A 194 -11.24 -13.00 24.36
CA PHE A 194 -12.42 -12.23 24.77
C PHE A 194 -13.74 -12.98 24.58
N GLY A 195 -13.74 -14.16 23.95
CA GLY A 195 -14.91 -15.03 23.80
C GLY A 195 -16.14 -14.33 23.22
N ASP A 196 -17.26 -14.46 23.94
CA ASP A 196 -18.57 -13.94 23.52
C ASP A 196 -18.61 -12.43 23.34
N ASP A 197 -17.78 -11.67 24.07
CA ASP A 197 -17.71 -10.22 23.93
C ASP A 197 -17.18 -9.83 22.55
N TYR A 198 -16.15 -10.52 22.08
CA TYR A 198 -15.62 -10.31 20.74
C TYR A 198 -16.59 -10.81 19.67
N GLN A 199 -17.28 -11.91 19.91
CA GLN A 199 -18.31 -12.41 18.99
C GLN A 199 -19.45 -11.39 18.78
N ARG A 200 -19.94 -10.77 19.86
CA ARG A 200 -20.93 -9.70 19.80
C ARG A 200 -20.42 -8.46 19.05
N TYR A 201 -19.16 -8.11 19.27
CA TYR A 201 -18.51 -7.02 18.54
C TYR A 201 -18.41 -7.31 17.04
N MET A 202 -18.04 -8.54 16.63
CA MET A 202 -17.99 -8.97 15.23
C MET A 202 -19.36 -8.87 14.52
N GLN A 203 -20.45 -9.09 15.25
CA GLN A 203 -21.81 -8.98 14.68
C GLN A 203 -22.20 -7.54 14.34
N ARG A 204 -21.66 -6.55 15.05
CA ARG A 204 -22.00 -5.13 14.90
C ARG A 204 -21.05 -4.37 13.96
N THR A 205 -19.84 -4.85 13.81
CA THR A 205 -18.77 -4.16 13.08
C THR A 205 -18.28 -4.95 11.86
N GLY A 206 -18.02 -4.27 10.76
CA GLY A 206 -17.40 -4.89 9.58
C GLY A 206 -15.90 -5.10 9.76
N ARG A 207 -15.29 -6.00 8.97
CA ARG A 207 -13.85 -6.29 9.06
C ARG A 207 -13.01 -5.11 8.57
N PHE A 208 -13.25 -4.66 7.34
CA PHE A 208 -12.50 -3.58 6.68
C PHE A 208 -13.39 -2.41 6.24
N LEU A 209 -14.67 -2.65 6.05
CA LEU A 209 -15.67 -1.64 5.69
C LEU A 209 -16.73 -1.57 6.78
N PRO A 210 -17.26 -0.38 7.09
CA PRO A 210 -18.38 -0.25 8.02
C PRO A 210 -19.59 -1.08 7.57
N ARG A 211 -20.29 -1.70 8.50
CA ARG A 211 -21.59 -2.27 8.18
C ARG A 211 -22.59 -1.13 7.99
N LEU A 212 -23.07 -0.96 6.76
CA LEU A 212 -24.03 0.07 6.41
C LEU A 212 -25.46 -0.30 6.83
N PHE A 213 -25.71 -1.59 7.10
CA PHE A 213 -27.00 -2.13 7.54
C PHE A 213 -26.73 -3.19 8.62
N GLY A 214 -27.06 -2.89 9.85
CA GLY A 214 -27.06 -3.79 10.99
C GLY A 214 -28.47 -4.06 11.45
#